data_b4740edb18059341a4cadacb289fe213
#
_entry.id   b4740edb18059341a4cadacb289fe213
#
_cell.length_a   1.000
_cell.length_b   1.000
_cell.length_c   1.000
_cell.angle_alpha   90.00
_cell.angle_beta   90.00
_cell.angle_gamma   90.00
#
_symmetry.space_group_name_H-M   'P 1'
#
loop_
_entity.id
_entity.type
_entity.pdbx_description
1 polymer ?
#
loop_
_entity_poly.entity_id
_entity_poly.type
_entity_poly.pdbx_seq_one_letter_code
_entity_poly.pdbx_strand_id
1 'polypeptide(L)'
;MFGSRRPLDLPRKRLPWLDALRYHVEDYVRALPLAQRERFALRARLFQWMLHGYAVLEQAVEPELIDALLADVDEILADPRHHSSLVLSNKHDHVPVRDVDSRDFYGQHMRFVDLHQASIAGKKVSLHPRVIEFVRHLFRTEVVMMQSLTFLEGSEQLIHQDHAYVHSGNPAHLCAAWVALEDIDPRSGPLSYVPGSHAVPMFDWGNGLLRRGGSTASDQDFAAHIERECAAAGLERLTFCPRKGDVFVWHGALAHGGTPVAERGRTRRAHVTHYSQARTFRRHYRDRSKRPVVERIGGGLVYHDPTDPANENRLQRGARF
;
A
#
# COMPACT_ATOMS: atom_id res chain seq x y z
N MET A 1 31.34 16.40 19.72
CA MET A 1 31.25 15.04 20.27
C MET A 1 29.87 14.51 19.98
N PHE A 2 29.71 13.76 18.90
CA PHE A 2 28.46 13.06 18.61
C PHE A 2 28.47 11.76 19.42
N GLY A 3 27.64 11.70 20.46
CA GLY A 3 27.47 10.50 21.25
C GLY A 3 27.06 9.33 20.36
N SER A 4 27.81 8.24 20.38
CA SER A 4 27.49 6.98 19.76
C SER A 4 26.12 6.50 20.30
N ARG A 5 25.06 6.66 19.50
CA ARG A 5 23.79 6.02 19.79
C ARG A 5 24.05 4.51 19.73
N ARG A 6 23.83 3.81 20.86
CA ARG A 6 23.84 2.36 20.88
C ARG A 6 22.90 1.87 19.79
N PRO A 7 23.27 0.83 19.04
CA PRO A 7 22.34 0.16 18.14
C PRO A 7 21.07 -0.17 18.95
N LEU A 8 19.91 0.09 18.36
CA LEU A 8 18.67 -0.45 18.90
C LEU A 8 18.89 -1.96 19.02
N ASP A 9 18.88 -2.47 20.25
CA ASP A 9 18.85 -3.89 20.50
C ASP A 9 17.46 -4.36 20.05
N LEU A 10 17.31 -4.54 18.73
CA LEU A 10 16.06 -5.01 18.11
C LEU A 10 15.89 -6.44 18.61
N PRO A 11 14.91 -6.69 19.50
CA PRO A 11 14.78 -8.01 20.08
C PRO A 11 14.57 -9.00 18.95
N ARG A 12 15.33 -10.11 18.94
CA ARG A 12 15.08 -11.27 18.09
C ARG A 12 13.70 -11.89 18.32
N LYS A 13 12.92 -11.34 19.27
CA LYS A 13 11.55 -11.71 19.59
C LYS A 13 10.58 -10.78 18.87
N ARG A 14 9.45 -11.34 18.43
CA ARG A 14 8.29 -10.62 17.90
C ARG A 14 8.07 -9.32 18.66
N LEU A 15 7.85 -8.23 17.94
CA LEU A 15 7.36 -7.00 18.55
C LEU A 15 5.83 -7.14 18.69
N PRO A 16 5.28 -7.32 19.91
CA PRO A 16 3.86 -7.70 20.10
C PRO A 16 2.89 -6.70 19.50
N TRP A 17 3.34 -5.45 19.27
CA TRP A 17 2.54 -4.39 18.72
C TRP A 17 2.54 -4.37 17.18
N LEU A 18 3.38 -5.20 16.51
CA LEU A 18 3.41 -5.34 15.05
C LEU A 18 2.49 -6.46 14.55
N ASP A 19 2.33 -7.51 15.34
CA ASP A 19 1.69 -8.75 14.91
C ASP A 19 0.33 -9.04 15.57
N ALA A 20 -0.08 -8.24 16.57
CA ALA A 20 -1.33 -8.46 17.27
C ALA A 20 -2.33 -7.33 17.05
N LEU A 21 -3.58 -7.70 16.77
CA LEU A 21 -4.70 -6.80 16.97
C LEU A 21 -4.78 -6.45 18.47
N ARG A 22 -4.90 -5.15 18.79
CA ARG A 22 -4.94 -4.67 20.19
C ARG A 22 -6.29 -4.92 20.88
N TYR A 23 -6.99 -5.99 20.49
CA TYR A 23 -8.27 -6.36 21.04
C TYR A 23 -8.54 -7.85 20.80
N HIS A 24 -9.40 -8.42 21.63
CA HIS A 24 -9.91 -9.78 21.41
C HIS A 24 -10.88 -9.78 20.24
N VAL A 25 -10.53 -10.49 19.16
CA VAL A 25 -11.34 -10.55 17.94
C VAL A 25 -12.77 -11.03 18.23
N GLU A 26 -12.92 -12.08 19.05
CA GLU A 26 -14.24 -12.65 19.37
C GLU A 26 -15.15 -11.64 20.09
N ASP A 27 -14.64 -10.97 21.13
CA ASP A 27 -15.42 -10.01 21.89
C ASP A 27 -15.74 -8.77 21.07
N TYR A 28 -14.75 -8.33 20.26
CA TYR A 28 -14.92 -7.21 19.36
C TYR A 28 -16.02 -7.45 18.34
N VAL A 29 -15.98 -8.59 17.60
CA VAL A 29 -16.95 -8.91 16.56
C VAL A 29 -18.35 -9.16 17.17
N ARG A 30 -18.42 -9.77 18.36
CA ARG A 30 -19.69 -9.97 19.07
C ARG A 30 -20.39 -8.66 19.43
N ALA A 31 -19.63 -7.64 19.78
CA ALA A 31 -20.15 -6.32 20.17
C ALA A 31 -20.62 -5.47 18.98
N LEU A 32 -20.29 -5.83 17.74
CA LEU A 32 -20.71 -5.08 16.57
C LEU A 32 -22.18 -5.33 16.21
N PRO A 33 -22.90 -4.30 15.74
CA PRO A 33 -24.29 -4.43 15.29
C PRO A 33 -24.36 -5.01 13.87
N LEU A 34 -23.80 -6.20 13.66
CA LEU A 34 -23.71 -6.89 12.37
C LEU A 34 -24.63 -8.12 12.37
N ALA A 35 -25.12 -8.52 11.20
CA ALA A 35 -25.78 -9.79 11.01
C ALA A 35 -24.81 -10.96 11.24
N GLN A 36 -25.34 -12.14 11.56
CA GLN A 36 -24.53 -13.32 11.88
C GLN A 36 -23.54 -13.68 10.75
N ARG A 37 -23.96 -13.60 9.49
CA ARG A 37 -23.12 -13.89 8.32
C ARG A 37 -21.97 -12.91 8.22
N GLU A 38 -22.22 -11.63 8.42
CA GLU A 38 -21.22 -10.56 8.39
C GLU A 38 -20.20 -10.71 9.52
N ARG A 39 -20.68 -11.02 10.73
CA ARG A 39 -19.81 -11.34 11.88
C ARG A 39 -18.89 -12.50 11.57
N PHE A 40 -19.40 -13.57 10.99
CA PHE A 40 -18.59 -14.73 10.64
C PHE A 40 -17.50 -14.37 9.61
N ALA A 41 -17.85 -13.64 8.54
CA ALA A 41 -16.92 -13.22 7.52
C ALA A 41 -15.85 -12.25 8.06
N LEU A 42 -16.24 -11.26 8.86
CA LEU A 42 -15.31 -10.32 9.49
C LEU A 42 -14.36 -11.05 10.45
N ARG A 43 -14.90 -11.93 11.29
CA ARG A 43 -14.11 -12.74 12.23
C ARG A 43 -13.04 -13.55 11.49
N ALA A 44 -13.40 -14.25 10.43
CA ALA A 44 -12.47 -15.05 9.64
C ALA A 44 -11.32 -14.18 9.07
N ARG A 45 -11.64 -13.01 8.49
CA ARG A 45 -10.65 -12.08 7.95
C ARG A 45 -9.74 -11.49 9.04
N LEU A 46 -10.26 -11.16 10.21
CA LEU A 46 -9.45 -10.65 11.32
C LEU A 46 -8.51 -11.73 11.88
N PHE A 47 -8.93 -12.99 11.95
CA PHE A 47 -8.04 -14.09 12.31
C PHE A 47 -6.99 -14.36 11.23
N GLN A 48 -7.36 -14.32 9.95
CA GLN A 48 -6.42 -14.44 8.85
C GLN A 48 -5.36 -13.33 8.92
N TRP A 49 -5.77 -12.08 9.15
CA TRP A 49 -4.87 -10.96 9.36
C TRP A 49 -3.92 -11.19 10.54
N MET A 50 -4.45 -11.60 11.68
CA MET A 50 -3.66 -11.79 12.90
C MET A 50 -2.62 -12.92 12.75
N LEU A 51 -3.00 -14.02 12.09
CA LEU A 51 -2.14 -15.20 11.95
C LEU A 51 -1.18 -15.08 10.77
N HIS A 52 -1.62 -14.48 9.67
CA HIS A 52 -0.92 -14.50 8.40
C HIS A 52 -0.51 -13.12 7.89
N GLY A 53 -0.97 -12.04 8.48
CA GLY A 53 -0.60 -10.67 8.11
C GLY A 53 -1.31 -10.13 6.87
N TYR A 54 -2.36 -10.81 6.38
CA TYR A 54 -3.15 -10.36 5.24
C TYR A 54 -4.61 -10.79 5.32
N ALA A 55 -5.44 -10.20 4.49
CA ALA A 55 -6.80 -10.64 4.20
C ALA A 55 -7.17 -10.39 2.74
N VAL A 56 -8.07 -11.19 2.19
CA VAL A 56 -8.62 -11.00 0.84
C VAL A 56 -10.07 -10.54 0.95
N LEU A 57 -10.40 -9.49 0.22
CA LEU A 57 -11.77 -9.00 0.04
C LEU A 57 -12.16 -9.30 -1.42
N GLU A 58 -12.88 -10.40 -1.60
CA GLU A 58 -13.30 -10.84 -2.91
C GLU A 58 -14.33 -9.89 -3.51
N GLN A 59 -14.15 -9.54 -4.79
CA GLN A 59 -15.03 -8.66 -5.57
C GLN A 59 -15.43 -7.40 -4.78
N ALA A 60 -14.43 -6.77 -4.16
CA ALA A 60 -14.67 -5.63 -3.27
C ALA A 60 -14.86 -4.32 -4.01
N VAL A 61 -14.27 -4.18 -5.19
CA VAL A 61 -14.38 -2.98 -6.04
C VAL A 61 -15.15 -3.33 -7.31
N GLU A 62 -16.13 -2.52 -7.64
CA GLU A 62 -17.00 -2.74 -8.80
C GLU A 62 -16.22 -2.57 -10.10
N PRO A 63 -16.47 -3.43 -11.13
CA PRO A 63 -15.79 -3.34 -12.42
C PRO A 63 -15.91 -1.96 -13.07
N GLU A 64 -17.05 -1.29 -12.96
CA GLU A 64 -17.32 0.02 -13.56
C GLU A 64 -16.41 1.11 -12.98
N LEU A 65 -16.12 1.06 -11.69
CA LEU A 65 -15.19 2.00 -11.05
C LEU A 65 -13.75 1.74 -11.49
N ILE A 66 -13.40 0.47 -11.67
CA ILE A 66 -12.08 0.07 -12.20
C ILE A 66 -11.94 0.53 -13.65
N ASP A 67 -12.95 0.35 -14.48
CA ASP A 67 -12.93 0.77 -15.87
C ASP A 67 -12.79 2.30 -15.99
N ALA A 68 -13.45 3.05 -15.12
CA ALA A 68 -13.27 4.50 -15.05
C ALA A 68 -11.81 4.90 -14.65
N LEU A 69 -11.18 4.17 -13.73
CA LEU A 69 -9.77 4.39 -13.39
C LEU A 69 -8.85 4.08 -14.57
N LEU A 70 -9.11 2.97 -15.29
CA LEU A 70 -8.32 2.60 -16.47
C LEU A 70 -8.49 3.61 -17.60
N ALA A 71 -9.69 4.15 -17.79
CA ALA A 71 -9.93 5.22 -18.75
C ALA A 71 -9.14 6.50 -18.41
N ASP A 72 -9.08 6.90 -17.11
CA ASP A 72 -8.25 8.01 -16.66
C ASP A 72 -6.76 7.75 -16.96
N VAL A 73 -6.28 6.51 -16.76
CA VAL A 73 -4.91 6.11 -17.10
C VAL A 73 -4.66 6.22 -18.60
N ASP A 74 -5.57 5.71 -19.43
CA ASP A 74 -5.43 5.75 -20.89
C ASP A 74 -5.44 7.20 -21.40
N GLU A 75 -6.25 8.09 -20.82
CA GLU A 75 -6.23 9.54 -21.13
C GLU A 75 -4.88 10.17 -20.79
N ILE A 76 -4.31 9.87 -19.60
CA ILE A 76 -3.01 10.37 -19.19
C ILE A 76 -1.90 9.87 -20.11
N LEU A 77 -1.95 8.60 -20.53
CA LEU A 77 -0.96 8.01 -21.45
C LEU A 77 -1.08 8.59 -22.88
N ALA A 78 -2.29 8.98 -23.31
CA ALA A 78 -2.51 9.59 -24.62
C ALA A 78 -1.98 11.04 -24.68
N ASP A 79 -2.05 11.78 -23.56
CA ASP A 79 -1.56 13.17 -23.50
C ASP A 79 -0.85 13.48 -22.16
N PRO A 80 0.36 12.92 -21.96
CA PRO A 80 1.09 13.04 -20.71
C PRO A 80 1.51 14.49 -20.38
N ARG A 81 1.59 15.38 -21.39
CA ARG A 81 2.06 16.78 -21.23
C ARG A 81 1.12 17.62 -20.37
N HIS A 82 -0.16 17.30 -20.35
CA HIS A 82 -1.16 17.98 -19.52
C HIS A 82 -1.17 17.54 -18.06
N HIS A 83 -0.37 16.53 -17.71
CA HIS A 83 -0.32 15.95 -16.35
C HIS A 83 1.02 16.21 -15.63
N SER A 84 1.44 17.47 -15.62
CA SER A 84 2.77 17.89 -15.13
C SER A 84 3.06 17.58 -13.65
N SER A 85 2.03 17.34 -12.85
CA SER A 85 2.17 17.02 -11.42
C SER A 85 2.29 15.53 -11.13
N LEU A 86 2.06 14.66 -12.14
CA LEU A 86 2.17 13.22 -11.97
C LEU A 86 3.61 12.76 -12.18
N VAL A 87 4.00 11.77 -11.38
CA VAL A 87 5.31 11.15 -11.42
C VAL A 87 5.18 9.66 -11.70
N LEU A 88 6.00 9.17 -12.61
CA LEU A 88 6.30 7.77 -12.79
C LEU A 88 7.54 7.40 -11.99
N SER A 89 7.53 6.23 -11.43
CA SER A 89 8.67 5.70 -10.68
C SER A 89 8.91 4.25 -11.05
N ASN A 90 10.17 3.88 -11.20
CA ASN A 90 10.63 2.50 -11.20
C ASN A 90 11.62 2.28 -10.04
N LYS A 91 12.47 1.25 -10.13
CA LYS A 91 13.49 0.95 -9.11
C LYS A 91 14.58 2.03 -8.99
N HIS A 92 14.81 2.81 -10.05
CA HIS A 92 15.97 3.68 -10.21
C HIS A 92 15.59 5.15 -10.32
N ASP A 93 14.45 5.43 -10.98
CA ASP A 93 14.12 6.77 -11.43
C ASP A 93 12.75 7.24 -10.91
N HIS A 94 12.64 8.55 -10.74
CA HIS A 94 11.40 9.29 -10.54
C HIS A 94 11.33 10.33 -11.65
N VAL A 95 10.44 10.13 -12.62
CA VAL A 95 10.35 10.97 -13.81
C VAL A 95 8.95 11.60 -13.89
N PRO A 96 8.82 12.92 -14.11
CA PRO A 96 7.53 13.52 -14.40
C PRO A 96 6.88 12.83 -15.60
N VAL A 97 5.60 12.53 -15.51
CA VAL A 97 4.85 11.85 -16.61
C VAL A 97 5.02 12.59 -17.94
N ARG A 98 5.02 13.94 -17.92
CA ARG A 98 5.17 14.79 -19.10
C ARG A 98 6.49 14.60 -19.86
N ASP A 99 7.52 14.07 -19.19
CA ASP A 99 8.87 13.92 -19.74
C ASP A 99 9.12 12.49 -20.29
N VAL A 100 8.12 11.61 -20.20
CA VAL A 100 8.18 10.22 -20.67
C VAL A 100 7.46 10.09 -22.01
N ASP A 101 8.12 9.49 -22.99
CA ASP A 101 7.44 9.12 -24.26
C ASP A 101 6.42 8.01 -23.99
N SER A 102 5.23 8.14 -24.56
CA SER A 102 4.15 7.16 -24.38
C SER A 102 4.56 5.73 -24.74
N ARG A 103 5.56 5.56 -25.62
CA ARG A 103 6.13 4.26 -26.00
C ARG A 103 6.97 3.62 -24.89
N ASP A 104 7.45 4.41 -23.94
CA ASP A 104 8.35 3.98 -22.88
C ASP A 104 7.62 3.66 -21.55
N PHE A 105 6.28 3.72 -21.53
CA PHE A 105 5.51 3.35 -20.33
C PHE A 105 5.54 1.86 -20.03
N TYR A 106 5.76 1.04 -21.04
CA TYR A 106 5.82 -0.42 -20.91
C TYR A 106 7.25 -0.94 -21.05
N GLY A 107 7.54 -2.07 -20.40
CA GLY A 107 8.86 -2.71 -20.43
C GLY A 107 9.88 -2.14 -19.44
N GLN A 108 9.55 -1.09 -18.70
CA GLN A 108 10.43 -0.47 -17.70
C GLN A 108 9.93 -0.63 -16.26
N HIS A 109 8.87 -1.40 -16.05
CA HIS A 109 8.23 -1.61 -14.74
C HIS A 109 7.86 -0.30 -14.02
N MET A 110 7.44 0.69 -14.80
CA MET A 110 6.99 1.99 -14.30
C MET A 110 5.66 1.87 -13.56
N ARG A 111 5.49 2.71 -12.56
CA ARG A 111 4.22 2.88 -11.83
C ARG A 111 3.92 4.37 -11.64
N PHE A 112 2.68 4.73 -11.73
CA PHE A 112 2.25 6.07 -11.32
C PHE A 112 2.33 6.19 -9.80
N VAL A 113 2.92 7.26 -9.33
CA VAL A 113 2.90 7.67 -7.93
C VAL A 113 1.76 8.66 -7.74
N ASP A 114 0.93 8.41 -6.74
CA ASP A 114 -0.17 9.26 -6.33
C ASP A 114 -1.17 9.65 -7.45
N LEU A 115 -1.48 8.69 -8.32
CA LEU A 115 -2.48 8.87 -9.40
C LEU A 115 -3.82 9.41 -8.87
N HIS A 116 -4.17 9.12 -7.62
CA HIS A 116 -5.36 9.65 -6.96
C HIS A 116 -5.40 11.19 -6.92
N GLN A 117 -4.27 11.87 -7.12
CA GLN A 117 -4.22 13.33 -7.23
C GLN A 117 -4.80 13.82 -8.58
N ALA A 118 -4.68 13.05 -9.64
CA ALA A 118 -5.16 13.39 -10.98
C ALA A 118 -6.48 12.69 -11.35
N SER A 119 -6.77 11.52 -10.77
CA SER A 119 -7.93 10.69 -11.09
C SER A 119 -8.93 10.67 -9.93
N ILE A 120 -10.19 11.05 -10.21
CA ILE A 120 -11.29 10.91 -9.25
C ILE A 120 -11.62 9.43 -9.05
N ALA A 121 -11.60 8.63 -10.11
CA ALA A 121 -11.81 7.19 -10.02
C ALA A 121 -10.68 6.53 -9.19
N GLY A 122 -9.42 6.91 -9.40
CA GLY A 122 -8.29 6.46 -8.59
C GLY A 122 -8.43 6.81 -7.10
N LYS A 123 -8.94 7.99 -6.80
CA LYS A 123 -9.25 8.39 -5.43
C LYS A 123 -10.38 7.55 -4.82
N LYS A 124 -11.45 7.27 -5.58
CA LYS A 124 -12.57 6.42 -5.14
C LYS A 124 -12.17 4.97 -4.96
N VAL A 125 -11.32 4.42 -5.83
CA VAL A 125 -10.74 3.08 -5.67
C VAL A 125 -9.88 3.03 -4.41
N SER A 126 -9.00 4.01 -4.21
CA SER A 126 -8.14 4.12 -3.02
C SER A 126 -8.94 4.20 -1.71
N LEU A 127 -10.07 4.89 -1.72
CA LEU A 127 -10.92 5.09 -0.54
C LEU A 127 -12.24 4.32 -0.65
N HIS A 128 -12.22 3.17 -1.33
CA HIS A 128 -13.41 2.35 -1.51
C HIS A 128 -14.04 1.95 -0.17
N PRO A 129 -15.37 2.12 0.04
CA PRO A 129 -16.01 1.92 1.33
C PRO A 129 -15.74 0.56 1.95
N ARG A 130 -15.79 -0.54 1.17
CA ARG A 130 -15.55 -1.91 1.68
C ARG A 130 -14.11 -2.11 2.16
N VAL A 131 -13.13 -1.46 1.51
CA VAL A 131 -11.72 -1.50 1.92
C VAL A 131 -11.52 -0.68 3.19
N ILE A 132 -12.03 0.55 3.21
CA ILE A 132 -11.92 1.45 4.36
C ILE A 132 -12.61 0.88 5.59
N GLU A 133 -13.77 0.25 5.44
CA GLU A 133 -14.47 -0.42 6.54
C GLU A 133 -13.59 -1.52 7.16
N PHE A 134 -13.00 -2.38 6.33
CA PHE A 134 -12.09 -3.42 6.83
C PHE A 134 -10.86 -2.83 7.53
N VAL A 135 -10.22 -1.83 6.96
CA VAL A 135 -9.06 -1.16 7.57
C VAL A 135 -9.43 -0.45 8.88
N ARG A 136 -10.66 0.10 8.98
CA ARG A 136 -11.18 0.64 10.27
C ARG A 136 -11.33 -0.44 11.34
N HIS A 137 -11.71 -1.66 10.99
CA HIS A 137 -11.71 -2.78 11.94
C HIS A 137 -10.30 -3.14 12.41
N LEU A 138 -9.29 -3.03 11.53
CA LEU A 138 -7.89 -3.26 11.91
C LEU A 138 -7.38 -2.18 12.87
N PHE A 139 -7.61 -0.92 12.56
CA PHE A 139 -7.04 0.21 13.31
C PHE A 139 -7.94 0.73 14.43
N ARG A 140 -9.24 0.45 14.40
CA ARG A 140 -10.28 0.96 15.32
C ARG A 140 -10.30 2.48 15.44
N THR A 141 -10.03 3.18 14.34
CA THR A 141 -9.97 4.65 14.27
C THR A 141 -10.21 5.12 12.85
N GLU A 142 -10.21 6.44 12.64
CA GLU A 142 -10.25 7.02 11.31
C GLU A 142 -9.01 6.61 10.51
N VAL A 143 -9.26 6.22 9.26
CA VAL A 143 -8.25 5.78 8.30
C VAL A 143 -7.90 6.93 7.37
N VAL A 144 -6.61 7.14 7.15
CA VAL A 144 -6.10 8.04 6.13
C VAL A 144 -5.32 7.26 5.09
N MET A 145 -5.57 7.53 3.82
CA MET A 145 -4.67 7.11 2.76
C MET A 145 -3.43 8.00 2.75
N MET A 146 -2.27 7.38 2.53
CA MET A 146 -0.97 8.05 2.58
C MET A 146 -0.41 8.31 1.19
N GLN A 147 -0.51 7.31 0.32
CA GLN A 147 -0.04 7.34 -1.07
C GLN A 147 -0.75 6.28 -1.88
N SER A 148 -0.74 6.44 -3.20
CA SER A 148 -1.15 5.38 -4.11
C SER A 148 -0.07 5.08 -5.16
N LEU A 149 -0.04 3.82 -5.62
CA LEU A 149 0.84 3.36 -6.69
C LEU A 149 -0.01 2.60 -7.70
N THR A 150 0.02 3.01 -8.97
CA THR A 150 -0.73 2.31 -10.04
C THR A 150 0.26 1.69 -11.00
N PHE A 151 0.18 0.37 -11.09
CA PHE A 151 1.05 -0.45 -11.92
C PHE A 151 0.34 -0.84 -13.21
N LEU A 152 1.08 -0.83 -14.32
CA LEU A 152 0.61 -1.31 -15.61
C LEU A 152 1.15 -2.71 -15.91
N GLU A 153 2.30 -3.06 -15.32
CA GLU A 153 3.02 -4.31 -15.53
C GLU A 153 3.48 -4.93 -14.21
N GLY A 154 3.98 -6.15 -14.26
CA GLY A 154 4.66 -6.80 -13.15
C GLY A 154 5.87 -5.98 -12.70
N SER A 155 6.01 -5.75 -11.38
CA SER A 155 7.04 -4.85 -10.86
C SER A 155 8.42 -5.50 -10.72
N GLU A 156 8.47 -6.83 -10.68
CA GLU A 156 9.68 -7.60 -10.37
C GLU A 156 10.46 -7.08 -9.15
N GLN A 157 9.74 -6.45 -8.21
CA GLN A 157 10.36 -5.92 -7.00
C GLN A 157 10.88 -7.06 -6.12
N LEU A 158 12.08 -6.85 -5.56
CA LEU A 158 12.62 -7.75 -4.55
C LEU A 158 11.65 -7.87 -3.38
N ILE A 159 11.72 -9.00 -2.69
CA ILE A 159 10.94 -9.19 -1.47
C ILE A 159 11.30 -8.11 -0.46
N HIS A 160 10.29 -7.49 0.13
CA HIS A 160 10.43 -6.40 1.07
C HIS A 160 9.25 -6.32 2.03
N GLN A 161 9.35 -5.43 3.00
CA GLN A 161 8.30 -5.06 3.94
C GLN A 161 8.09 -3.54 3.84
N ASP A 162 6.86 -3.08 3.67
CA ASP A 162 6.56 -1.67 3.38
C ASP A 162 7.02 -0.69 4.44
N HIS A 163 7.01 -1.09 5.73
CA HIS A 163 7.42 -0.21 6.83
C HIS A 163 8.86 0.31 6.70
N ALA A 164 9.68 -0.36 5.89
CA ALA A 164 11.05 0.10 5.61
C ALA A 164 11.08 1.36 4.75
N TYR A 165 10.06 1.58 3.93
CA TYR A 165 9.98 2.65 2.92
C TYR A 165 8.85 3.62 3.21
N VAL A 166 7.69 3.13 3.66
CA VAL A 166 6.48 3.92 3.89
C VAL A 166 6.38 4.31 5.36
N HIS A 167 6.42 5.60 5.63
CA HIS A 167 6.55 6.12 6.97
C HIS A 167 5.19 6.49 7.61
N SER A 168 4.64 5.60 8.40
CA SER A 168 3.34 5.76 9.08
C SER A 168 3.41 6.35 10.51
N GLY A 169 4.63 6.62 11.03
CA GLY A 169 4.85 7.03 12.42
C GLY A 169 4.69 5.93 13.47
N ASN A 170 3.95 4.90 13.17
CA ASN A 170 3.86 3.66 13.93
C ASN A 170 3.68 2.52 12.94
N PRO A 171 4.70 1.65 12.74
CA PRO A 171 4.63 0.54 11.79
C PRO A 171 3.45 -0.41 12.01
N ALA A 172 2.96 -0.55 13.24
CA ALA A 172 1.76 -1.34 13.54
C ALA A 172 0.47 -0.76 12.93
N HIS A 173 0.50 0.50 12.52
CA HIS A 173 -0.63 1.21 11.91
C HIS A 173 -0.35 1.51 10.43
N LEU A 174 0.41 0.64 9.78
CA LEU A 174 0.61 0.65 8.35
C LEU A 174 -0.02 -0.60 7.76
N CYS A 175 -0.90 -0.43 6.82
CA CYS A 175 -1.34 -1.49 5.91
C CYS A 175 -1.44 -0.96 4.49
N ALA A 176 -1.48 -1.87 3.54
CA ALA A 176 -1.78 -1.53 2.16
C ALA A 176 -2.90 -2.41 1.62
N ALA A 177 -3.59 -1.91 0.60
CA ALA A 177 -4.54 -2.66 -0.21
C ALA A 177 -4.11 -2.61 -1.67
N TRP A 178 -4.04 -3.78 -2.28
CA TRP A 178 -3.75 -3.99 -3.70
C TRP A 178 -5.03 -4.43 -4.39
N VAL A 179 -5.53 -3.61 -5.29
CA VAL A 179 -6.74 -3.86 -6.08
C VAL A 179 -6.33 -4.40 -7.43
N ALA A 180 -6.87 -5.57 -7.82
CA ALA A 180 -6.72 -6.10 -9.16
C ALA A 180 -7.58 -5.29 -10.14
N LEU A 181 -6.95 -4.62 -11.11
CA LEU A 181 -7.63 -3.85 -12.14
C LEU A 181 -7.98 -4.70 -13.38
N GLU A 182 -7.51 -5.93 -13.42
CA GLU A 182 -7.80 -6.97 -14.42
C GLU A 182 -7.65 -8.35 -13.77
N ASP A 183 -8.06 -9.41 -14.47
CA ASP A 183 -7.74 -10.78 -14.07
C ASP A 183 -6.24 -11.02 -14.23
N ILE A 184 -5.56 -11.45 -13.16
CA ILE A 184 -4.10 -11.56 -13.15
C ILE A 184 -3.66 -12.92 -13.68
N ASP A 185 -2.95 -12.89 -14.81
CA ASP A 185 -2.30 -14.07 -15.40
C ASP A 185 -1.05 -14.44 -14.59
N PRO A 186 -0.84 -15.72 -14.22
CA PRO A 186 0.35 -16.15 -13.49
C PRO A 186 1.67 -15.87 -14.22
N ARG A 187 1.66 -15.62 -15.53
CA ARG A 187 2.85 -15.32 -16.33
C ARG A 187 3.18 -13.82 -16.40
N SER A 188 2.28 -12.95 -15.89
CA SER A 188 2.41 -11.49 -15.97
C SER A 188 3.25 -10.86 -14.86
N GLY A 189 3.91 -11.65 -14.00
CA GLY A 189 4.65 -11.16 -12.85
C GLY A 189 3.73 -10.77 -11.67
N PRO A 190 2.86 -11.69 -11.21
CA PRO A 190 1.92 -11.45 -10.12
C PRO A 190 2.61 -11.11 -8.79
N LEU A 191 1.81 -10.65 -7.84
CA LEU A 191 2.25 -10.40 -6.47
C LEU A 191 2.65 -11.72 -5.81
N SER A 192 3.83 -11.76 -5.19
CA SER A 192 4.24 -12.83 -4.27
C SER A 192 4.26 -12.32 -2.84
N TYR A 193 3.97 -13.19 -1.89
CA TYR A 193 3.93 -12.84 -0.47
C TYR A 193 4.23 -14.05 0.41
N VAL A 194 4.60 -13.81 1.66
CA VAL A 194 4.92 -14.88 2.62
C VAL A 194 3.96 -14.76 3.82
N PRO A 195 2.91 -15.59 3.92
CA PRO A 195 2.00 -15.60 5.06
C PRO A 195 2.74 -15.78 6.39
N GLY A 196 2.40 -14.96 7.39
CA GLY A 196 3.05 -15.01 8.71
C GLY A 196 4.36 -14.24 8.83
N SER A 197 4.94 -13.78 7.72
CA SER A 197 6.21 -13.05 7.72
C SER A 197 6.18 -11.68 8.42
N HIS A 198 5.00 -11.13 8.68
CA HIS A 198 4.85 -9.91 9.49
C HIS A 198 5.32 -10.08 10.93
N ALA A 199 5.57 -11.32 11.34
CA ALA A 199 6.00 -11.70 12.67
C ALA A 199 7.47 -12.19 12.75
N VAL A 200 8.22 -12.19 11.64
CA VAL A 200 9.65 -12.51 11.66
C VAL A 200 10.47 -11.35 12.27
N PRO A 201 11.71 -11.61 12.73
CA PRO A 201 12.59 -10.57 13.23
C PRO A 201 12.80 -9.45 12.20
N MET A 202 12.75 -8.21 12.70
CA MET A 202 12.94 -7.02 11.87
C MET A 202 14.40 -6.87 11.45
N PHE A 203 14.61 -6.32 10.25
CA PHE A 203 15.94 -5.99 9.75
C PHE A 203 16.52 -4.80 10.50
N ASP A 204 17.78 -4.92 10.94
CA ASP A 204 18.54 -3.80 11.51
C ASP A 204 19.21 -2.99 10.39
N TRP A 205 18.70 -1.79 10.17
CA TRP A 205 19.25 -0.86 9.19
C TRP A 205 20.55 -0.17 9.66
N GLY A 206 21.04 -0.46 10.89
CA GLY A 206 22.24 0.17 11.45
C GLY A 206 22.11 1.67 11.77
N ASN A 207 20.92 2.24 11.55
CA ASN A 207 20.65 3.67 11.75
C ASN A 207 19.80 3.96 13.02
N GLY A 208 19.49 2.93 13.79
CA GLY A 208 18.62 3.03 14.97
C GLY A 208 17.14 3.23 14.64
N LEU A 209 16.71 2.96 13.41
CA LEU A 209 15.34 3.09 12.93
C LEU A 209 14.88 1.76 12.32
N LEU A 210 13.56 1.55 12.27
CA LEU A 210 12.96 0.42 11.57
C LEU A 210 12.77 0.69 10.06
N ARG A 211 13.51 1.62 9.50
CA ARG A 211 13.37 2.08 8.11
C ARG A 211 14.72 2.38 7.47
N ARG A 212 14.76 2.33 6.14
CA ARG A 212 15.97 2.51 5.33
C ARG A 212 16.62 3.89 5.45
N GLY A 213 15.86 4.94 5.73
CA GLY A 213 16.36 6.33 5.66
C GLY A 213 17.66 6.56 6.42
N GLY A 214 18.74 6.96 5.70
CA GLY A 214 20.06 7.20 6.25
C GLY A 214 20.88 5.95 6.55
N SER A 215 20.43 4.75 6.15
CA SER A 215 21.21 3.51 6.23
C SER A 215 22.14 3.35 5.03
N THR A 216 23.26 2.66 5.25
CA THR A 216 24.17 2.20 4.20
C THR A 216 23.86 0.78 3.72
N ALA A 217 22.97 0.05 4.41
CA ALA A 217 22.52 -1.28 4.01
C ALA A 217 21.71 -1.20 2.71
N SER A 218 21.88 -2.21 1.87
CA SER A 218 21.21 -2.30 0.57
C SER A 218 19.85 -2.96 0.65
N ASP A 219 19.04 -2.82 -0.41
CA ASP A 219 17.78 -3.54 -0.55
C ASP A 219 18.01 -5.05 -0.71
N GLN A 220 19.18 -5.45 -1.24
CA GLN A 220 19.59 -6.85 -1.34
C GLN A 220 19.86 -7.46 0.03
N ASP A 221 20.54 -6.72 0.94
CA ASP A 221 20.78 -7.16 2.33
C ASP A 221 19.45 -7.35 3.05
N PHE A 222 18.51 -6.43 2.84
CA PHE A 222 17.17 -6.50 3.42
C PHE A 222 16.39 -7.70 2.87
N ALA A 223 16.38 -7.91 1.56
CA ALA A 223 15.72 -9.07 0.94
C ALA A 223 16.32 -10.39 1.45
N ALA A 224 17.65 -10.50 1.49
CA ALA A 224 18.34 -11.68 2.00
C ALA A 224 18.03 -11.97 3.47
N HIS A 225 17.90 -10.93 4.30
CA HIS A 225 17.45 -11.07 5.69
C HIS A 225 16.03 -11.66 5.75
N ILE A 226 15.08 -11.08 5.01
CA ILE A 226 13.69 -11.55 4.99
C ILE A 226 13.63 -13.02 4.56
N GLU A 227 14.33 -13.40 3.49
CA GLU A 227 14.35 -14.76 2.99
C GLU A 227 14.89 -15.73 4.03
N ARG A 228 15.99 -15.38 4.69
CA ARG A 228 16.60 -16.20 5.74
C ARG A 228 15.64 -16.38 6.94
N GLU A 229 15.04 -15.30 7.43
CA GLU A 229 14.14 -15.36 8.59
C GLU A 229 12.84 -16.11 8.27
N CYS A 230 12.30 -15.94 7.06
CA CYS A 230 11.14 -16.71 6.61
C CYS A 230 11.46 -18.21 6.51
N ALA A 231 12.61 -18.56 5.92
CA ALA A 231 13.06 -19.95 5.84
C ALA A 231 13.28 -20.57 7.23
N ALA A 232 13.92 -19.85 8.15
CA ALA A 232 14.13 -20.28 9.53
C ALA A 232 12.81 -20.50 10.30
N ALA A 233 11.76 -19.76 9.93
CA ALA A 233 10.42 -19.91 10.50
C ALA A 233 9.55 -20.94 9.77
N GLY A 234 10.07 -21.61 8.71
CA GLY A 234 9.32 -22.58 7.90
C GLY A 234 8.16 -21.97 7.11
N LEU A 235 8.26 -20.68 6.77
CA LEU A 235 7.22 -19.97 6.02
C LEU A 235 7.47 -20.11 4.51
N GLU A 236 6.40 -20.36 3.75
CA GLU A 236 6.45 -20.54 2.31
C GLU A 236 5.96 -19.29 1.58
N ARG A 237 6.58 -19.02 0.42
CA ARG A 237 6.17 -17.95 -0.49
C ARG A 237 5.01 -18.42 -1.36
N LEU A 238 3.95 -17.63 -1.41
CA LEU A 238 2.79 -17.83 -2.25
C LEU A 238 2.69 -16.74 -3.32
N THR A 239 1.89 -17.02 -4.34
CA THR A 239 1.59 -16.09 -5.44
C THR A 239 0.11 -15.78 -5.44
N PHE A 240 -0.24 -14.53 -5.73
CA PHE A 240 -1.62 -14.06 -5.75
C PHE A 240 -2.04 -13.73 -7.20
N CYS A 241 -2.96 -14.53 -7.75
CA CYS A 241 -3.54 -14.36 -9.07
C CYS A 241 -5.06 -14.14 -8.94
N PRO A 242 -5.51 -12.95 -8.55
CA PRO A 242 -6.90 -12.60 -8.32
C PRO A 242 -7.66 -12.33 -9.62
N ARG A 243 -8.99 -12.23 -9.48
CA ARG A 243 -9.86 -11.66 -10.50
C ARG A 243 -9.95 -10.14 -10.35
N LYS A 244 -10.30 -9.44 -11.42
CA LYS A 244 -10.63 -8.01 -11.42
C LYS A 244 -11.62 -7.70 -10.30
N GLY A 245 -11.30 -6.69 -9.47
CA GLY A 245 -12.13 -6.29 -8.34
C GLY A 245 -11.79 -6.95 -7.01
N ASP A 246 -10.96 -8.00 -7.00
CA ASP A 246 -10.45 -8.57 -5.75
C ASP A 246 -9.42 -7.62 -5.12
N VAL A 247 -9.41 -7.60 -3.78
CA VAL A 247 -8.48 -6.75 -3.03
C VAL A 247 -7.69 -7.58 -2.03
N PHE A 248 -6.37 -7.48 -2.11
CA PHE A 248 -5.45 -8.05 -1.15
C PHE A 248 -5.01 -6.96 -0.17
N VAL A 249 -5.38 -7.12 1.11
CA VAL A 249 -4.99 -6.17 2.16
C VAL A 249 -3.91 -6.81 3.01
N TRP A 250 -2.77 -6.10 3.22
CA TRP A 250 -1.66 -6.65 3.99
C TRP A 250 -1.10 -5.70 5.04
N HIS A 251 -0.50 -6.30 6.06
CA HIS A 251 0.22 -5.63 7.13
C HIS A 251 1.52 -5.00 6.59
N GLY A 252 1.87 -3.79 7.03
CA GLY A 252 3.08 -3.10 6.57
C GLY A 252 4.40 -3.87 6.79
N ALA A 253 4.38 -4.91 7.62
CA ALA A 253 5.50 -5.82 7.83
C ALA A 253 5.33 -7.19 7.12
N LEU A 254 4.30 -7.39 6.30
CA LEU A 254 4.20 -8.60 5.48
C LEU A 254 5.27 -8.58 4.39
N ALA A 255 6.07 -9.62 4.30
CA ALA A 255 7.04 -9.77 3.24
C ALA A 255 6.33 -10.08 1.91
N HIS A 256 6.54 -9.24 0.91
CA HIS A 256 5.95 -9.36 -0.41
C HIS A 256 6.87 -8.80 -1.49
N GLY A 257 6.55 -9.07 -2.76
CA GLY A 257 7.31 -8.60 -3.91
C GLY A 257 6.63 -8.96 -5.22
N GLY A 258 7.28 -8.65 -6.34
CA GLY A 258 6.82 -9.10 -7.67
C GLY A 258 7.52 -10.38 -8.07
N THR A 259 6.79 -11.34 -8.65
CA THR A 259 7.44 -12.46 -9.34
C THR A 259 8.05 -12.00 -10.66
N PRO A 260 9.00 -12.75 -11.24
CA PRO A 260 9.47 -12.48 -12.59
C PRO A 260 8.32 -12.50 -13.61
N VAL A 261 8.40 -11.64 -14.61
CA VAL A 261 7.48 -11.64 -15.76
C VAL A 261 7.92 -12.75 -16.72
N ALA A 262 7.14 -13.83 -16.77
CA ALA A 262 7.46 -14.98 -17.61
C ALA A 262 7.12 -14.74 -19.09
N GLU A 263 6.12 -13.89 -19.38
CA GLU A 263 5.71 -13.53 -20.74
C GLU A 263 5.71 -12.02 -20.91
N ARG A 264 6.70 -11.50 -21.65
CA ARG A 264 6.84 -10.05 -21.91
C ARG A 264 5.66 -9.52 -22.70
N GLY A 265 5.28 -8.26 -22.42
CA GLY A 265 4.16 -7.59 -23.08
C GLY A 265 2.80 -7.90 -22.43
N ARG A 266 2.75 -8.76 -21.42
CA ARG A 266 1.54 -8.91 -20.61
C ARG A 266 1.40 -7.79 -19.62
N THR A 267 0.21 -7.26 -19.50
CA THR A 267 -0.14 -6.33 -18.43
C THR A 267 -0.31 -7.06 -17.10
N ARG A 268 -0.07 -6.35 -16.02
CA ARG A 268 -0.42 -6.72 -14.66
C ARG A 268 -0.89 -5.45 -13.94
N ARG A 269 -2.09 -5.02 -14.32
CA ARG A 269 -2.66 -3.75 -13.87
C ARG A 269 -3.18 -3.87 -12.46
N ALA A 270 -2.68 -3.01 -11.60
CA ALA A 270 -3.03 -3.01 -10.19
C ALA A 270 -2.95 -1.61 -9.58
N HIS A 271 -3.76 -1.36 -8.56
CA HIS A 271 -3.72 -0.13 -7.80
C HIS A 271 -3.47 -0.44 -6.32
N VAL A 272 -2.37 0.08 -5.79
CA VAL A 272 -2.00 -0.07 -4.38
C VAL A 272 -2.26 1.22 -3.64
N THR A 273 -2.83 1.13 -2.45
CA THR A 273 -2.98 2.27 -1.55
C THR A 273 -2.46 1.92 -0.17
N HIS A 274 -1.60 2.76 0.38
CA HIS A 274 -1.12 2.64 1.75
C HIS A 274 -1.99 3.46 2.70
N TYR A 275 -2.30 2.87 3.86
CA TYR A 275 -3.16 3.48 4.88
C TYR A 275 -2.49 3.53 6.23
N SER A 276 -2.86 4.56 6.99
CA SER A 276 -2.49 4.70 8.39
C SER A 276 -3.66 5.24 9.22
N GLN A 277 -3.44 5.33 10.52
CA GLN A 277 -4.34 6.07 11.39
C GLN A 277 -4.22 7.57 11.14
N ALA A 278 -5.34 8.26 10.97
CA ALA A 278 -5.36 9.71 10.75
C ALA A 278 -4.64 10.48 11.86
N ARG A 279 -4.78 10.02 13.12
CA ARG A 279 -4.15 10.66 14.29
C ARG A 279 -2.62 10.61 14.26
N THR A 280 -2.03 9.48 13.82
CA THR A 280 -0.58 9.33 13.72
C THR A 280 -0.03 10.03 12.51
N PHE A 281 -0.75 10.01 11.40
CA PHE A 281 -0.35 10.65 10.16
C PHE A 281 -0.27 12.18 10.27
N ARG A 282 -1.22 12.84 10.94
CA ARG A 282 -1.19 14.29 11.20
C ARG A 282 0.10 14.77 11.87
N ARG A 283 0.77 13.93 12.66
CA ARG A 283 2.03 14.27 13.33
C ARG A 283 3.23 14.30 12.38
N HIS A 284 3.09 13.77 11.17
CA HIS A 284 4.13 13.77 10.14
C HIS A 284 4.18 15.06 9.32
N TYR A 285 3.05 15.74 9.15
CA TYR A 285 3.04 17.09 8.59
C TYR A 285 3.69 18.05 9.60
N ARG A 286 5.03 18.10 9.55
CA ARG A 286 5.84 18.91 10.48
C ARG A 286 5.70 20.39 10.25
N ASP A 287 5.30 20.80 9.06
CA ASP A 287 5.06 22.22 8.76
C ASP A 287 3.69 22.62 9.30
N ARG A 288 3.70 23.14 10.53
CA ARG A 288 2.49 23.64 11.19
C ARG A 288 1.90 24.89 10.51
N SER A 289 2.66 25.55 9.62
CA SER A 289 2.19 26.71 8.84
C SER A 289 1.28 26.28 7.68
N LYS A 290 1.44 25.04 7.19
CA LYS A 290 0.66 24.47 6.11
C LYS A 290 -0.36 23.48 6.70
N ARG A 291 -1.61 23.92 6.83
CA ARG A 291 -2.70 22.99 7.20
C ARG A 291 -3.11 22.21 5.95
N PRO A 292 -2.89 20.89 5.90
CA PRO A 292 -3.35 20.10 4.76
C PRO A 292 -4.86 20.22 4.62
N VAL A 293 -5.34 20.33 3.39
CA VAL A 293 -6.76 20.19 3.09
C VAL A 293 -7.12 18.72 3.28
N VAL A 294 -8.17 18.47 4.04
CA VAL A 294 -8.65 17.13 4.34
C VAL A 294 -9.93 16.89 3.57
N GLU A 295 -9.94 15.87 2.75
CA GLU A 295 -11.13 15.40 2.03
C GLU A 295 -11.59 14.06 2.61
N ARG A 296 -12.90 13.84 2.71
CA ARG A 296 -13.49 12.59 3.17
C ARG A 296 -14.22 11.90 2.03
N ILE A 297 -13.81 10.69 1.70
CA ILE A 297 -14.41 9.86 0.66
C ILE A 297 -14.53 8.43 1.19
N GLY A 298 -15.65 7.75 0.92
CA GLY A 298 -15.86 6.34 1.29
C GLY A 298 -15.66 6.02 2.78
N GLY A 299 -15.74 7.04 3.65
CA GLY A 299 -15.46 6.89 5.09
C GLY A 299 -13.99 6.99 5.47
N GLY A 300 -13.08 7.11 4.52
CA GLY A 300 -11.65 7.37 4.71
C GLY A 300 -11.28 8.84 4.50
N LEU A 301 -10.04 9.18 4.79
CA LEU A 301 -9.49 10.53 4.64
C LEU A 301 -8.34 10.53 3.64
N VAL A 302 -8.24 11.60 2.86
CA VAL A 302 -7.05 11.95 2.09
C VAL A 302 -6.61 13.37 2.46
N TYR A 303 -5.30 13.57 2.56
CA TYR A 303 -4.70 14.88 2.78
C TYR A 303 -4.10 15.40 1.48
N HIS A 304 -4.44 16.65 1.15
CA HIS A 304 -3.88 17.35 0.01
C HIS A 304 -2.93 18.42 0.51
N ASP A 305 -1.75 18.52 -0.11
CA ASP A 305 -0.85 19.66 0.13
C ASP A 305 -1.51 20.91 -0.48
N PRO A 306 -1.82 21.94 0.33
CA PRO A 306 -2.45 23.17 -0.17
C PRO A 306 -1.52 23.96 -1.10
N THR A 307 -0.23 23.67 -1.12
CA THR A 307 0.76 24.32 -2.00
C THR A 307 1.00 23.58 -3.30
N ASP A 308 0.39 22.39 -3.49
CA ASP A 308 0.46 21.67 -4.76
C ASP A 308 -0.47 22.33 -5.78
N PRO A 309 0.06 22.88 -6.91
CA PRO A 309 -0.74 23.53 -7.95
C PRO A 309 -1.84 22.63 -8.52
N ALA A 310 -1.65 21.31 -8.52
CA ALA A 310 -2.67 20.36 -8.92
C ALA A 310 -3.90 20.38 -8.00
N ASN A 311 -3.73 20.73 -6.73
CA ASN A 311 -4.82 20.86 -5.76
C ASN A 311 -5.59 22.18 -5.89
N GLU A 312 -4.93 23.29 -6.25
CA GLU A 312 -5.62 24.57 -6.52
C GLU A 312 -6.67 24.44 -7.62
N ASN A 313 -6.33 23.78 -8.71
CA ASN A 313 -7.26 23.56 -9.82
C ASN A 313 -8.48 22.67 -9.45
N ARG A 314 -8.34 21.78 -8.45
CA ARG A 314 -9.43 20.91 -7.97
C ARG A 314 -10.37 21.61 -7.02
N LEU A 315 -9.83 22.43 -6.11
CA LEU A 315 -10.60 23.24 -5.19
C LEU A 315 -11.46 24.29 -5.94
N GLN A 316 -10.94 24.85 -7.05
CA GLN A 316 -11.64 25.81 -7.89
C GLN A 316 -12.73 25.18 -8.78
N ARG A 317 -12.58 23.92 -9.20
CA ARG A 317 -13.58 23.24 -10.05
C ARG A 317 -14.80 22.73 -9.30
N GLY A 318 -14.87 22.95 -7.98
CA GLY A 318 -16.05 22.68 -7.19
C GLY A 318 -16.59 21.27 -7.41
N ALA A 319 -15.75 20.26 -7.21
CA ALA A 319 -16.16 18.87 -7.31
C ALA A 319 -17.30 18.60 -6.32
N ARG A 320 -18.52 18.78 -6.77
CA ARG A 320 -19.71 18.25 -6.09
C ARG A 320 -19.68 16.74 -6.36
N PHE A 321 -19.42 16.00 -5.30
CA PHE A 321 -19.52 14.53 -5.24
C PHE A 321 -20.95 14.10 -4.95
#